data_55173a1f6849f40502a725fcf8aa36be
#
_entry.id   55173a1f6849f40502a725fcf8aa36be
#
_cell.length_a   1.000
_cell.length_b   1.000
_cell.length_c   1.000
_cell.angle_alpha   90.00
_cell.angle_beta   90.00
_cell.angle_gamma   90.00
#
_symmetry.space_group_name_H-M   'P 1'
#
loop_
_entity.id
_entity.type
_entity.pdbx_description
1 polymer ?
#
loop_
_entity_poly.entity_id
_entity_poly.type
_entity_poly.pdbx_seq_one_letter_code
_entity_poly.pdbx_strand_id
1 'polypeptide(L)'
;LLISPTASGKSLMIYSLVRYYVDKGQKILLVVPTTSLVEQMYKDFEDYGWDAESYCHKIYSGREKDSSAPVTITTWQSIYKLERSWFEDYNVVIGDEAHLFKSKSLISIMTKLHHAKYRFGFTGTLDGTQTHKWVLEGVFGPSYKVTRTDELMKQGHLSQLDIQCLVLKHKPQTFETYNDEIEYLISHEQRNKFIQNLTLDLKGNTLVLFARVEAH
;
A
#
# COMPACT_ATOMS: atom_id res chain seq x y z
N LEU A 1 14.89 -2.69 0.56
CA LEU A 1 13.64 -2.09 0.07
C LEU A 1 13.48 -2.43 -1.42
N LEU A 2 12.36 -3.06 -1.79
CA LEU A 2 12.06 -3.48 -3.16
C LEU A 2 11.03 -2.53 -3.77
N ILE A 3 11.40 -1.91 -4.89
CA ILE A 3 10.50 -1.04 -5.66
C ILE A 3 9.96 -1.88 -6.82
N SER A 4 8.68 -2.22 -6.74
CA SER A 4 8.00 -3.14 -7.63
C SER A 4 6.64 -2.55 -8.01
N PRO A 5 6.43 -2.13 -9.26
CA PRO A 5 5.20 -1.46 -9.67
C PRO A 5 3.99 -2.39 -9.55
N THR A 6 2.79 -1.81 -9.65
CA THR A 6 1.54 -2.59 -9.65
C THR A 6 1.59 -3.64 -10.76
N ALA A 7 1.00 -4.80 -10.50
CA ALA A 7 0.98 -5.97 -11.39
C ALA A 7 2.35 -6.58 -11.75
N SER A 8 3.40 -6.27 -10.98
CA SER A 8 4.73 -6.90 -11.14
C SER A 8 4.87 -8.23 -10.39
N GLY A 9 3.81 -8.77 -9.82
CA GLY A 9 3.84 -9.99 -9.01
C GLY A 9 4.29 -9.78 -7.56
N LYS A 10 4.13 -8.57 -7.00
CA LYS A 10 4.56 -8.21 -5.64
C LYS A 10 4.02 -9.19 -4.58
N SER A 11 2.73 -9.53 -4.60
CA SER A 11 2.13 -10.50 -3.66
C SER A 11 2.81 -11.87 -3.74
N LEU A 12 3.14 -12.34 -4.94
CA LEU A 12 3.83 -13.62 -5.13
C LEU A 12 5.27 -13.58 -4.60
N MET A 13 5.97 -12.45 -4.76
CA MET A 13 7.30 -12.28 -4.15
C MET A 13 7.24 -12.28 -2.63
N ILE A 14 6.25 -11.60 -2.03
CA ILE A 14 6.01 -11.61 -0.58
C ILE A 14 5.71 -13.04 -0.13
N TYR A 15 4.80 -13.74 -0.81
CA TYR A 15 4.48 -15.14 -0.54
C TYR A 15 5.72 -16.03 -0.56
N SER A 16 6.55 -15.91 -1.58
CA SER A 16 7.77 -16.71 -1.72
C SER A 16 8.75 -16.48 -0.56
N LEU A 17 8.91 -15.22 -0.11
CA LEU A 17 9.72 -14.90 1.06
C LEU A 17 9.12 -15.46 2.34
N VAL A 18 7.80 -15.33 2.52
CA VAL A 18 7.10 -15.87 3.69
C VAL A 18 7.32 -17.38 3.76
N ARG A 19 7.08 -18.12 2.66
CA ARG A 19 7.32 -19.56 2.60
C ARG A 19 8.75 -19.94 2.94
N TYR A 20 9.72 -19.26 2.33
CA TYR A 20 11.14 -19.50 2.57
C TYR A 20 11.54 -19.37 4.05
N TYR A 21 11.00 -18.34 4.75
CA TYR A 21 11.35 -18.13 6.15
C TYR A 21 10.55 -19.01 7.11
N VAL A 22 9.29 -19.35 6.78
CA VAL A 22 8.52 -20.34 7.55
C VAL A 22 9.20 -21.71 7.52
N ASP A 23 9.66 -22.14 6.34
CA ASP A 23 10.39 -23.41 6.18
C ASP A 23 11.72 -23.43 6.99
N LYS A 24 12.24 -22.27 7.35
CA LYS A 24 13.40 -22.12 8.24
C LYS A 24 13.04 -21.94 9.72
N GLY A 25 11.78 -22.12 10.08
CA GLY A 25 11.28 -21.98 11.46
C GLY A 25 11.30 -20.54 11.99
N GLN A 26 11.26 -19.54 11.10
CA GLN A 26 11.25 -18.14 11.51
C GLN A 26 9.82 -17.62 11.69
N LYS A 27 9.60 -16.80 12.72
CA LYS A 27 8.33 -16.10 12.93
C LYS A 27 8.32 -14.78 12.18
N ILE A 28 7.26 -14.53 11.42
CA ILE A 28 7.17 -13.45 10.44
C ILE A 28 6.06 -12.48 10.80
N LEU A 29 6.38 -11.18 10.77
CA LEU A 29 5.41 -10.10 10.86
C LEU A 29 5.24 -9.45 9.48
N LEU A 30 4.09 -9.64 8.86
CA LEU A 30 3.71 -9.01 7.60
C LEU A 30 2.78 -7.84 7.89
N VAL A 31 3.26 -6.63 7.59
CA VAL A 31 2.55 -5.37 7.88
C VAL A 31 2.04 -4.75 6.60
N VAL A 32 0.75 -4.49 6.53
CA VAL A 32 0.06 -3.87 5.40
C VAL A 32 -0.69 -2.61 5.84
N PRO A 33 -1.03 -1.67 4.94
CA PRO A 33 -1.62 -0.40 5.34
C PRO A 33 -3.10 -0.47 5.75
N THR A 34 -3.88 -1.42 5.22
CA THR A 34 -5.34 -1.47 5.43
C THR A 34 -5.82 -2.88 5.78
N THR A 35 -6.98 -2.96 6.43
CA THR A 35 -7.64 -4.24 6.74
C THR A 35 -8.03 -5.03 5.48
N SER A 36 -8.43 -4.33 4.42
CA SER A 36 -8.73 -4.96 3.13
C SER A 36 -7.51 -5.68 2.56
N LEU A 37 -6.31 -5.09 2.71
CA LEU A 37 -5.08 -5.72 2.27
C LEU A 37 -4.64 -6.89 3.17
N VAL A 38 -5.01 -6.90 4.46
CA VAL A 38 -4.82 -8.09 5.32
C VAL A 38 -5.62 -9.26 4.77
N GLU A 39 -6.90 -9.06 4.45
CA GLU A 39 -7.76 -10.11 3.91
C GLU A 39 -7.32 -10.54 2.51
N GLN A 40 -6.95 -9.59 1.65
CA GLN A 40 -6.45 -9.89 0.32
C GLN A 40 -5.15 -10.72 0.36
N MET A 41 -4.18 -10.32 1.17
CA MET A 41 -2.91 -11.04 1.28
C MET A 41 -3.10 -12.46 1.79
N TYR A 42 -4.00 -12.63 2.77
CA TYR A 42 -4.36 -13.95 3.28
C TYR A 42 -4.98 -14.81 2.17
N LYS A 43 -5.95 -14.25 1.43
CA LYS A 43 -6.59 -14.93 0.31
C LYS A 43 -5.60 -15.25 -0.82
N ASP A 44 -4.71 -14.33 -1.15
CA ASP A 44 -3.65 -14.58 -2.15
C ASP A 44 -2.81 -15.79 -1.76
N PHE A 45 -2.50 -15.97 -0.47
CA PHE A 45 -1.75 -17.14 0.02
C PHE A 45 -2.54 -18.45 -0.15
N GLU A 46 -3.86 -18.43 0.09
CA GLU A 46 -4.73 -19.57 -0.19
C GLU A 46 -4.79 -19.87 -1.70
N ASP A 47 -4.95 -18.85 -2.53
CA ASP A 47 -4.99 -18.96 -4.00
C ASP A 47 -3.68 -19.50 -4.58
N TYR A 48 -2.54 -19.26 -3.91
CA TYR A 48 -1.25 -19.87 -4.23
C TYR A 48 -1.09 -21.31 -3.72
N GLY A 49 -2.15 -21.89 -3.17
CA GLY A 49 -2.20 -23.29 -2.73
C GLY A 49 -1.54 -23.55 -1.37
N TRP A 50 -1.47 -22.53 -0.51
CA TRP A 50 -0.95 -22.71 0.85
C TRP A 50 -2.08 -22.81 1.89
N ASP A 51 -1.88 -23.63 2.89
CA ASP A 51 -2.77 -23.73 4.05
C ASP A 51 -2.61 -22.50 4.96
N ALA A 52 -3.20 -21.38 4.51
CA ALA A 52 -3.09 -20.11 5.25
C ALA A 52 -3.79 -20.20 6.62
N GLU A 53 -4.78 -21.06 6.79
CA GLU A 53 -5.48 -21.24 8.07
C GLU A 53 -4.54 -21.78 9.16
N SER A 54 -3.70 -22.75 8.82
CA SER A 54 -2.74 -23.34 9.77
C SER A 54 -1.51 -22.46 10.02
N TYR A 55 -1.12 -21.63 9.08
CA TYR A 55 0.15 -20.88 9.14
C TYR A 55 0.01 -19.39 9.41
N CYS A 56 -1.14 -18.78 9.13
CA CYS A 56 -1.32 -17.33 9.18
C CYS A 56 -2.35 -16.91 10.22
N HIS A 57 -2.01 -15.90 11.01
CA HIS A 57 -2.92 -15.23 11.92
C HIS A 57 -3.14 -13.78 11.45
N LYS A 58 -4.40 -13.35 11.39
CA LYS A 58 -4.78 -11.99 10.97
C LYS A 58 -5.09 -11.12 12.17
N ILE A 59 -4.41 -9.96 12.28
CA ILE A 59 -4.66 -8.98 13.34
C ILE A 59 -5.16 -7.67 12.73
N TYR A 60 -6.36 -7.28 13.10
CA TYR A 60 -6.94 -5.95 12.90
C TYR A 60 -8.00 -5.65 13.95
N SER A 61 -8.68 -4.53 13.89
CA SER A 61 -9.63 -4.10 14.93
C SER A 61 -10.60 -5.20 15.37
N GLY A 62 -10.62 -5.49 16.68
CA GLY A 62 -11.49 -6.49 17.29
C GLY A 62 -11.00 -7.94 17.25
N ARG A 63 -9.82 -8.22 16.67
CA ARG A 63 -9.22 -9.56 16.68
C ARG A 63 -8.17 -9.71 17.77
N GLU A 64 -7.98 -10.97 18.22
CA GLU A 64 -6.94 -11.34 19.16
C GLU A 64 -5.54 -11.01 18.61
N LYS A 65 -4.67 -10.50 19.49
CA LYS A 65 -3.34 -10.03 19.11
C LYS A 65 -2.25 -11.07 19.30
N ASP A 66 -2.50 -12.05 20.14
CA ASP A 66 -1.54 -13.11 20.42
C ASP A 66 -1.83 -14.35 19.57
N SER A 67 -0.79 -14.91 18.98
CA SER A 67 -0.90 -16.11 18.17
C SER A 67 0.39 -16.90 18.15
N SER A 68 0.27 -18.22 18.17
CA SER A 68 1.36 -19.16 17.93
C SER A 68 1.67 -19.37 16.44
N ALA A 69 0.83 -18.86 15.54
CA ALA A 69 1.04 -19.01 14.11
C ALA A 69 2.38 -18.43 13.66
N PRO A 70 3.10 -19.08 12.75
CA PRO A 70 4.40 -18.59 12.28
C PRO A 70 4.32 -17.28 11.51
N VAL A 71 3.18 -16.93 10.93
CA VAL A 71 2.98 -15.68 10.18
C VAL A 71 1.85 -14.87 10.79
N THR A 72 2.13 -13.62 11.11
CA THR A 72 1.13 -12.64 11.51
C THR A 72 0.95 -11.60 10.42
N ILE A 73 -0.25 -11.49 9.85
CA ILE A 73 -0.62 -10.47 8.87
C ILE A 73 -1.44 -9.38 9.58
N THR A 74 -0.97 -8.14 9.54
CA THR A 74 -1.56 -7.07 10.35
C THR A 74 -1.46 -5.70 9.71
N THR A 75 -2.26 -4.76 10.21
CA THR A 75 -2.07 -3.34 9.90
C THR A 75 -1.16 -2.68 10.94
N TRP A 76 -0.40 -1.67 10.53
CA TRP A 76 0.45 -0.92 11.46
C TRP A 76 -0.34 -0.23 12.59
N GLN A 77 -1.60 0.17 12.30
CA GLN A 77 -2.50 0.80 13.28
C GLN A 77 -2.86 -0.14 14.43
N SER A 78 -2.91 -1.44 14.16
CA SER A 78 -3.28 -2.44 15.16
C SER A 78 -2.16 -2.74 16.15
N ILE A 79 -0.91 -2.52 15.77
CA ILE A 79 0.26 -2.98 16.53
C ILE A 79 1.18 -1.87 17.06
N TYR A 80 1.14 -0.64 16.52
CA TYR A 80 2.14 0.40 16.86
C TYR A 80 2.17 0.79 18.34
N LYS A 81 1.05 0.60 19.07
CA LYS A 81 0.93 0.86 20.51
C LYS A 81 1.28 -0.32 21.40
N LEU A 82 1.49 -1.52 20.82
CA LEU A 82 1.80 -2.71 21.60
C LEU A 82 3.17 -2.57 22.28
N GLU A 83 3.31 -3.26 23.40
CA GLU A 83 4.56 -3.29 24.15
C GLU A 83 5.68 -3.97 23.37
N ARG A 84 6.93 -3.66 23.72
CA ARG A 84 8.11 -4.20 23.04
C ARG A 84 8.18 -5.73 23.09
N SER A 85 7.79 -6.33 24.21
CA SER A 85 7.76 -7.77 24.43
C SER A 85 6.94 -8.52 23.37
N TRP A 86 5.85 -7.93 22.88
CA TRP A 86 5.04 -8.53 21.82
C TRP A 86 5.81 -8.75 20.50
N PHE A 87 6.84 -7.93 20.25
CA PHE A 87 7.64 -7.99 19.03
C PHE A 87 8.86 -8.91 19.11
N GLU A 88 9.18 -9.44 20.27
CA GLU A 88 10.45 -10.15 20.52
C GLU A 88 10.59 -11.47 19.75
N ASP A 89 9.49 -12.15 19.49
CA ASP A 89 9.47 -13.42 18.76
C ASP A 89 9.66 -13.28 17.26
N TYR A 90 9.46 -12.09 16.70
CA TYR A 90 9.52 -11.90 15.26
C TYR A 90 10.95 -11.72 14.75
N ASN A 91 11.39 -12.66 13.92
CA ASN A 91 12.73 -12.65 13.31
C ASN A 91 12.74 -11.99 11.92
N VAL A 92 11.58 -11.97 11.27
CA VAL A 92 11.38 -11.42 9.93
C VAL A 92 10.26 -10.39 9.96
N VAL A 93 10.48 -9.25 9.36
CA VAL A 93 9.44 -8.25 9.11
C VAL A 93 9.35 -7.94 7.62
N ILE A 94 8.14 -7.95 7.11
CA ILE A 94 7.82 -7.61 5.73
C ILE A 94 6.78 -6.48 5.76
N GLY A 95 7.09 -5.36 5.12
CA GLY A 95 6.15 -4.25 4.95
C GLY A 95 5.70 -4.14 3.51
N ASP A 96 4.41 -4.31 3.25
CA ASP A 96 3.83 -4.03 1.94
C ASP A 96 3.30 -2.61 1.87
N GLU A 97 3.35 -2.00 0.68
CA GLU A 97 3.07 -0.57 0.45
C GLU A 97 3.83 0.34 1.44
N ALA A 98 5.12 0.06 1.62
CA ALA A 98 5.97 0.68 2.62
C ALA A 98 5.96 2.23 2.57
N HIS A 99 5.67 2.83 1.42
CA HIS A 99 5.54 4.28 1.24
C HIS A 99 4.34 4.88 1.99
N LEU A 100 3.31 4.09 2.30
CA LEU A 100 2.12 4.55 3.04
C LEU A 100 2.32 4.58 4.55
N PHE A 101 3.40 3.99 5.07
CA PHE A 101 3.66 4.02 6.50
C PHE A 101 4.11 5.41 6.93
N LYS A 102 3.37 6.01 7.84
CA LYS A 102 3.78 7.29 8.44
C LYS A 102 5.08 7.08 9.22
N SER A 103 6.07 7.89 8.94
CA SER A 103 7.44 7.75 9.47
C SER A 103 7.50 7.49 10.97
N LYS A 104 6.71 8.20 11.80
CA LYS A 104 6.71 8.02 13.26
C LYS A 104 6.23 6.63 13.71
N SER A 105 5.14 6.12 13.13
CA SER A 105 4.60 4.82 13.50
C SER A 105 5.47 3.67 13.01
N LEU A 106 6.02 3.79 11.80
CA LEU A 106 6.97 2.83 11.25
C LEU A 106 8.24 2.76 12.12
N ILE A 107 8.85 3.89 12.43
CA ILE A 107 10.04 3.95 13.28
C ILE A 107 9.73 3.33 14.64
N SER A 108 8.58 3.63 15.24
CA SER A 108 8.17 3.04 16.52
C SER A 108 8.10 1.50 16.47
N ILE A 109 7.46 0.95 15.44
CA ILE A 109 7.37 -0.50 15.23
C ILE A 109 8.76 -1.10 15.01
N MET A 110 9.54 -0.52 14.11
CA MET A 110 10.84 -1.05 13.73
C MET A 110 11.88 -0.96 14.85
N THR A 111 11.75 0.01 15.76
CA THR A 111 12.57 0.10 16.98
C THR A 111 12.24 -1.02 17.97
N LYS A 112 10.96 -1.42 18.04
CA LYS A 112 10.52 -2.54 18.89
C LYS A 112 10.96 -3.90 18.33
N LEU A 113 11.03 -4.03 17.00
CA LEU A 113 11.50 -5.22 16.26
C LEU A 113 13.04 -5.38 16.26
N HIS A 114 13.67 -5.18 17.40
CA HIS A 114 15.14 -5.20 17.48
C HIS A 114 15.76 -6.60 17.23
N HIS A 115 14.99 -7.68 17.43
CA HIS A 115 15.40 -9.05 17.11
C HIS A 115 15.18 -9.43 15.65
N ALA A 116 14.41 -8.65 14.89
CA ALA A 116 14.15 -8.92 13.47
C ALA A 116 15.42 -8.69 12.64
N LYS A 117 16.10 -9.78 12.30
CA LYS A 117 17.31 -9.77 11.47
C LYS A 117 17.01 -9.48 10.01
N TYR A 118 15.85 -9.91 9.52
CA TYR A 118 15.47 -9.82 8.12
C TYR A 118 14.35 -8.81 7.97
N ARG A 119 14.60 -7.76 7.19
CA ARG A 119 13.68 -6.64 7.02
C ARG A 119 13.46 -6.36 5.55
N PHE A 120 12.24 -6.56 5.06
CA PHE A 120 11.85 -6.36 3.68
C PHE A 120 10.75 -5.31 3.59
N GLY A 121 10.96 -4.30 2.76
CA GLY A 121 9.92 -3.32 2.40
C GLY A 121 9.59 -3.46 0.93
N PHE A 122 8.31 -3.51 0.60
CA PHE A 122 7.80 -3.51 -0.76
C PHE A 122 7.01 -2.23 -1.01
N THR A 123 7.21 -1.63 -2.17
CA THR A 123 6.47 -0.43 -2.59
C THR A 123 6.34 -0.37 -4.10
N GLY A 124 5.20 0.10 -4.60
CA GLY A 124 5.00 0.34 -6.03
C GLY A 124 5.68 1.62 -6.49
N THR A 125 5.63 2.66 -5.66
CA THR A 125 6.16 3.99 -5.94
C THR A 125 6.80 4.59 -4.70
N LEU A 126 7.73 5.51 -4.90
CA LEU A 126 8.18 6.43 -3.85
C LEU A 126 7.56 7.80 -4.13
N ASP A 127 7.22 8.55 -3.10
CA ASP A 127 6.56 9.87 -3.21
C ASP A 127 7.45 10.97 -3.83
N GLY A 128 8.66 10.61 -4.23
CA GLY A 128 9.63 11.51 -4.85
C GLY A 128 10.41 12.37 -3.86
N THR A 129 10.08 12.38 -2.57
CA THR A 129 10.87 13.12 -1.57
C THR A 129 12.07 12.30 -1.12
N GLN A 130 13.25 12.91 -1.15
CA GLN A 130 14.51 12.28 -0.72
C GLN A 130 14.45 11.85 0.76
N THR A 131 13.86 12.68 1.61
CA THR A 131 13.77 12.43 3.06
C THR A 131 12.95 11.17 3.34
N HIS A 132 11.83 10.97 2.66
CA HIS A 132 11.01 9.78 2.81
C HIS A 132 11.75 8.52 2.35
N LYS A 133 12.43 8.60 1.21
CA LYS A 133 13.28 7.51 0.72
C LYS A 133 14.34 7.11 1.75
N TRP A 134 15.06 8.06 2.32
CA TRP A 134 16.11 7.78 3.32
C TRP A 134 15.55 7.13 4.59
N VAL A 135 14.36 7.53 5.05
CA VAL A 135 13.69 6.88 6.17
C VAL A 135 13.40 5.41 5.86
N LEU A 136 12.87 5.11 4.68
CA LEU A 136 12.58 3.75 4.26
C LEU A 136 13.85 2.92 4.08
N GLU A 137 14.89 3.49 3.49
CA GLU A 137 16.19 2.82 3.34
C GLU A 137 16.90 2.59 4.68
N GLY A 138 16.75 3.51 5.63
CA GLY A 138 17.26 3.33 6.99
C GLY A 138 16.57 2.19 7.76
N VAL A 139 15.34 1.88 7.40
CA VAL A 139 14.52 0.85 8.05
C VAL A 139 14.64 -0.51 7.37
N PHE A 140 14.60 -0.56 6.02
CA PHE A 140 14.56 -1.77 5.22
C PHE A 140 15.84 -2.05 4.42
N GLY A 141 16.84 -1.18 4.51
CA GLY A 141 18.05 -1.26 3.70
C GLY A 141 17.91 -0.62 2.31
N PRO A 142 18.98 -0.68 1.49
CA PRO A 142 19.02 0.00 0.20
C PRO A 142 17.89 -0.40 -0.72
N SER A 143 17.50 0.54 -1.60
CA SER A 143 16.39 0.35 -2.54
C SER A 143 16.86 -0.34 -3.82
N TYR A 144 16.10 -1.35 -4.24
CA TYR A 144 16.30 -2.07 -5.49
C TYR A 144 15.03 -1.99 -6.34
N LYS A 145 15.17 -1.56 -7.59
CA LYS A 145 14.08 -1.63 -8.57
C LYS A 145 14.03 -3.02 -9.17
N VAL A 146 12.87 -3.67 -9.06
CA VAL A 146 12.66 -5.02 -9.60
C VAL A 146 12.42 -4.96 -11.10
N THR A 147 11.52 -4.07 -11.54
CA THR A 147 11.18 -3.82 -12.95
C THR A 147 10.55 -2.44 -13.09
N ARG A 148 10.23 -2.05 -14.32
CA ARG A 148 9.57 -0.79 -14.65
C ARG A 148 8.22 -1.05 -15.30
N THR A 149 7.25 -0.15 -15.08
CA THR A 149 5.91 -0.24 -15.66
C THR A 149 5.95 -0.26 -17.19
N ASP A 150 6.82 0.55 -17.80
CA ASP A 150 6.99 0.60 -19.25
C ASP A 150 7.55 -0.72 -19.83
N GLU A 151 8.42 -1.40 -19.09
CA GLU A 151 8.94 -2.73 -19.46
C GLU A 151 7.83 -3.79 -19.41
N LEU A 152 7.01 -3.80 -18.37
CA LEU A 152 5.87 -4.72 -18.24
C LEU A 152 4.83 -4.50 -19.34
N MET A 153 4.58 -3.24 -19.74
CA MET A 153 3.70 -2.90 -20.87
C MET A 153 4.26 -3.41 -22.19
N LYS A 154 5.57 -3.20 -22.44
CA LYS A 154 6.23 -3.67 -23.66
C LYS A 154 6.24 -5.20 -23.79
N GLN A 155 6.31 -5.89 -22.66
CA GLN A 155 6.28 -7.36 -22.59
C GLN A 155 4.85 -7.93 -22.65
N GLY A 156 3.82 -7.09 -22.69
CA GLY A 156 2.41 -7.51 -22.74
C GLY A 156 1.85 -8.02 -21.40
N HIS A 157 2.57 -7.84 -20.31
CA HIS A 157 2.10 -8.18 -18.96
C HIS A 157 1.13 -7.15 -18.39
N LEU A 158 1.15 -5.94 -18.91
CA LEU A 158 0.21 -4.87 -18.57
C LEU A 158 -0.44 -4.30 -19.82
N SER A 159 -1.70 -3.91 -19.67
CA SER A 159 -2.42 -3.15 -20.70
C SER A 159 -1.72 -1.82 -20.96
N GLN A 160 -1.77 -1.36 -22.19
CA GLN A 160 -1.31 -0.02 -22.52
C GLN A 160 -2.21 1.01 -21.83
N LEU A 161 -1.61 2.03 -21.26
CA LEU A 161 -2.29 3.15 -20.64
C LEU A 161 -2.00 4.42 -21.43
N ASP A 162 -3.05 5.04 -21.95
CA ASP A 162 -3.00 6.37 -22.54
C ASP A 162 -3.61 7.38 -21.57
N ILE A 163 -2.84 8.39 -21.18
CA ILE A 163 -3.26 9.42 -20.23
C ILE A 163 -3.48 10.73 -20.98
N GLN A 164 -4.73 11.18 -21.04
CA GLN A 164 -5.09 12.46 -21.61
C GLN A 164 -5.42 13.47 -20.50
N CYS A 165 -4.59 14.50 -20.37
CA CYS A 165 -4.80 15.57 -19.39
C CYS A 165 -5.61 16.69 -20.02
N LEU A 166 -6.86 16.86 -19.59
CA LEU A 166 -7.73 17.95 -20.03
C LEU A 166 -7.59 19.14 -19.07
N VAL A 167 -7.06 20.25 -19.59
CA VAL A 167 -6.87 21.48 -18.80
C VAL A 167 -8.04 22.42 -19.06
N LEU A 168 -8.92 22.56 -18.07
CA LEU A 168 -10.02 23.50 -18.10
C LEU A 168 -9.53 24.87 -17.64
N LYS A 169 -9.61 25.88 -18.53
CA LYS A 169 -9.21 27.26 -18.20
C LYS A 169 -10.45 28.04 -17.73
N HIS A 170 -10.33 28.70 -16.59
CA HIS A 170 -11.32 29.63 -16.05
C HIS A 170 -10.68 30.99 -15.75
N LYS A 171 -11.50 31.99 -15.47
CA LYS A 171 -11.00 33.32 -15.07
C LYS A 171 -10.22 33.18 -13.75
N PRO A 172 -9.05 33.84 -13.62
CA PRO A 172 -8.32 33.85 -12.35
C PRO A 172 -9.21 34.34 -11.22
N GLN A 173 -9.18 33.63 -10.09
CA GLN A 173 -9.84 34.02 -8.85
C GLN A 173 -8.86 33.91 -7.71
N THR A 174 -9.02 34.73 -6.68
CA THR A 174 -8.29 34.70 -5.44
C THR A 174 -9.18 34.18 -4.32
N PHE A 175 -8.66 33.24 -3.54
CA PHE A 175 -9.36 32.63 -2.42
C PHE A 175 -8.61 32.96 -1.13
N GLU A 176 -9.33 33.16 -0.03
CA GLU A 176 -8.72 33.44 1.26
C GLU A 176 -8.15 32.16 1.90
N THR A 177 -8.84 31.04 1.70
CA THR A 177 -8.40 29.73 2.22
C THR A 177 -8.41 28.66 1.13
N TYR A 178 -7.64 27.59 1.35
CA TYR A 178 -7.65 26.40 0.52
C TYR A 178 -9.05 25.75 0.44
N ASN A 179 -9.81 25.81 1.52
CA ASN A 179 -11.17 25.25 1.54
C ASN A 179 -12.11 26.00 0.61
N ASP A 180 -12.02 27.34 0.55
CA ASP A 180 -12.83 28.18 -0.35
C ASP A 180 -12.54 27.86 -1.80
N GLU A 181 -11.27 27.61 -2.14
CA GLU A 181 -10.87 27.17 -3.49
C GLU A 181 -11.48 25.82 -3.83
N ILE A 182 -11.43 24.86 -2.89
CA ILE A 182 -12.01 23.53 -3.09
C ILE A 182 -13.53 23.59 -3.25
N GLU A 183 -14.22 24.36 -2.44
CA GLU A 183 -15.68 24.56 -2.57
C GLU A 183 -16.06 25.19 -3.90
N TYR A 184 -15.33 26.21 -4.34
CA TYR A 184 -15.52 26.79 -5.65
C TYR A 184 -15.35 25.75 -6.78
N LEU A 185 -14.31 24.93 -6.72
CA LEU A 185 -14.04 23.90 -7.72
C LEU A 185 -15.15 22.83 -7.74
N ILE A 186 -15.64 22.42 -6.56
CA ILE A 186 -16.71 21.39 -6.45
C ILE A 186 -18.04 21.93 -6.96
N SER A 187 -18.38 23.18 -6.63
CA SER A 187 -19.65 23.80 -7.01
C SER A 187 -19.68 24.42 -8.42
N HIS A 188 -18.54 24.38 -9.15
CA HIS A 188 -18.42 25.03 -10.45
C HIS A 188 -19.25 24.31 -11.54
N GLU A 189 -20.45 24.81 -11.82
CA GLU A 189 -21.44 24.20 -12.72
C GLU A 189 -20.90 23.86 -14.11
N GLN A 190 -20.19 24.79 -14.75
CA GLN A 190 -19.65 24.56 -16.11
C GLN A 190 -18.62 23.43 -16.14
N ARG A 191 -17.77 23.36 -15.11
CA ARG A 191 -16.80 22.26 -14.94
C ARG A 191 -17.53 20.92 -14.75
N ASN A 192 -18.51 20.90 -13.87
CA ASN A 192 -19.27 19.69 -13.56
C ASN A 192 -20.07 19.20 -14.78
N LYS A 193 -20.70 20.12 -15.50
CA LYS A 193 -21.40 19.81 -16.77
C LYS A 193 -20.45 19.29 -17.85
N PHE A 194 -19.24 19.86 -17.94
CA PHE A 194 -18.23 19.34 -18.86
C PHE A 194 -17.82 17.91 -18.51
N ILE A 195 -17.55 17.62 -17.23
CA ILE A 195 -17.20 16.27 -16.77
C ILE A 195 -18.34 15.29 -17.03
N GLN A 196 -19.58 15.69 -16.74
CA GLN A 196 -20.78 14.89 -17.02
C GLN A 196 -20.90 14.55 -18.53
N ASN A 197 -20.81 15.55 -19.39
CA ASN A 197 -20.91 15.35 -20.83
C ASN A 197 -19.78 14.47 -21.36
N LEU A 198 -18.54 14.71 -20.91
CA LEU A 198 -17.41 13.87 -21.27
C LEU A 198 -17.63 12.41 -20.84
N THR A 199 -18.14 12.19 -19.63
CA THR A 199 -18.42 10.84 -19.13
C THR A 199 -19.48 10.12 -19.97
N LEU A 200 -20.51 10.85 -20.43
CA LEU A 200 -21.58 10.29 -21.28
C LEU A 200 -21.11 10.01 -22.71
N ASP A 201 -20.13 10.76 -23.19
CA ASP A 201 -19.56 10.58 -24.54
C ASP A 201 -18.55 9.43 -24.62
N LEU A 202 -17.98 9.03 -23.51
CA LEU A 202 -17.03 7.91 -23.46
C LEU A 202 -17.71 6.60 -23.81
N LYS A 203 -17.10 5.85 -24.73
CA LYS A 203 -17.58 4.52 -25.14
C LYS A 203 -16.88 3.45 -24.30
N GLY A 204 -17.68 2.54 -23.73
CA GLY A 204 -17.18 1.41 -22.96
C GLY A 204 -17.35 1.59 -21.44
N ASN A 205 -16.67 0.77 -20.67
CA ASN A 205 -16.74 0.82 -19.21
C ASN A 205 -16.01 2.06 -18.70
N THR A 206 -16.75 2.95 -18.04
CA THR A 206 -16.22 4.21 -17.53
C THR A 206 -16.28 4.24 -16.02
N LEU A 207 -15.13 4.52 -15.36
CA LEU A 207 -15.05 4.72 -13.93
C LEU A 207 -14.74 6.20 -13.64
N VAL A 208 -15.64 6.85 -12.91
CA VAL A 208 -15.45 8.24 -12.44
C VAL A 208 -15.04 8.20 -10.98
N LEU A 209 -13.87 8.76 -10.66
CA LEU A 209 -13.34 8.84 -9.30
C LEU A 209 -13.55 10.26 -8.77
N PHE A 210 -14.06 10.36 -7.54
CA PHE A 210 -14.26 11.63 -6.84
C PHE A 210 -13.86 11.51 -5.36
N ALA A 211 -13.37 12.60 -4.79
CA ALA A 211 -12.84 12.61 -3.42
C ALA A 211 -13.92 12.88 -2.35
N ARG A 212 -15.01 13.53 -2.72
CA ARG A 212 -16.11 13.88 -1.79
C ARG A 212 -17.44 13.43 -2.37
N VAL A 213 -18.27 12.84 -1.51
CA VAL A 213 -19.68 12.57 -1.78
C VAL A 213 -20.45 13.68 -1.06
N GLU A 214 -20.98 14.65 -1.81
CA GLU A 214 -21.97 15.57 -1.26
C GLU A 214 -23.36 15.06 -1.66
N ALA A 215 -24.22 14.93 -0.65
CA ALA A 215 -25.64 14.69 -0.88
C ALA A 215 -26.26 16.02 -1.35
N HIS A 216 -26.52 16.14 -2.64
CA HIS A 216 -27.43 17.12 -3.20
C HIS A 216 -28.71 16.43 -3.62
#